data_304fc1908bb1cb9ae27fdd0891fdff2d
#
_entry.id   304fc1908bb1cb9ae27fdd0891fdff2d
#
_cell.length_a   1.000
_cell.length_b   1.000
_cell.length_c   1.000
_cell.angle_alpha   90.00
_cell.angle_beta   90.00
_cell.angle_gamma   90.00
#
_symmetry.space_group_name_H-M   'P 1'
#
loop_
_entity.id
_entity.type
_entity.pdbx_description
1 polymer ?
#
loop_
_entity_poly.entity_id
_entity_poly.type
_entity_poly.pdbx_seq_one_letter_code
_entity_poly.pdbx_strand_id
1 'polypeptide(L)'
;MVLVIHVFESVSEMLDHLLTSICLPVDADRATLVGRVWLHDVGPVLVCVKPDGVYDLSPAAATMSELLEMEDPVGAVRQHGIKRIGDTQAVLRNSSQDERNPALPWFLAPSDLQALKAAGVTFVSSMLERVIEEQARGDASKAESVRQAVVAVIGDNLSRIKPGSEEAALLKQALLAQGAWSQYLEVGIGPDAEIFTKSQPMSAVGVGAEVGIHPHSHWNNPEPEIVLAVNSRGEVRGATLGNDVNLRDFEGRSALLLGKAKDNNASCAIGPFIRLFDEHFSLNEVRRCDLALQVTAANGFLMQGSSSISQISRDPLELVQQAMGPHHQYPDGFMLFLGTMFAPTQDRHGPGQGFTHEVGDVVTVSTGTLGTLVNRVDTSDKVAP
;
A
#
# COMPACT_ATOMS: atom_id res chain seq x y z
N MET A 1 -0.71 -5.14 -34.47
CA MET A 1 -0.78 -3.67 -34.57
C MET A 1 -1.66 -3.05 -33.45
N VAL A 2 -2.81 -3.61 -33.11
CA VAL A 2 -3.69 -3.12 -32.03
C VAL A 2 -3.02 -3.24 -30.65
N LEU A 3 -2.33 -4.32 -30.36
CA LEU A 3 -1.66 -4.53 -29.06
C LEU A 3 -0.52 -3.51 -28.79
N VAL A 4 0.23 -3.15 -29.83
CA VAL A 4 1.34 -2.19 -29.73
C VAL A 4 0.81 -0.76 -29.47
N ILE A 5 -0.33 -0.38 -30.04
CA ILE A 5 -0.92 0.95 -29.83
C ILE A 5 -1.39 1.11 -28.37
N HIS A 6 -2.05 0.09 -27.79
CA HIS A 6 -2.51 0.13 -26.40
C HIS A 6 -1.37 0.24 -25.38
N VAL A 7 -0.22 -0.41 -25.64
CA VAL A 7 0.95 -0.30 -24.76
C VAL A 7 1.53 1.12 -24.79
N PHE A 8 1.64 1.75 -25.95
CA PHE A 8 2.13 3.13 -26.06
C PHE A 8 1.20 4.16 -25.38
N GLU A 9 -0.12 3.99 -25.48
CA GLU A 9 -1.08 4.87 -24.81
C GLU A 9 -0.99 4.74 -23.28
N SER A 10 -0.88 3.54 -22.72
CA SER A 10 -0.75 3.32 -21.27
C SER A 10 0.60 3.82 -20.70
N VAL A 11 1.68 3.74 -21.47
CA VAL A 11 3.01 4.28 -21.10
C VAL A 11 2.94 5.81 -21.05
N SER A 12 2.35 6.46 -22.05
CA SER A 12 2.15 7.91 -22.06
C SER A 12 1.32 8.37 -20.85
N GLU A 13 0.25 7.64 -20.53
CA GLU A 13 -0.63 7.95 -19.41
C GLU A 13 0.12 7.86 -18.06
N MET A 14 0.95 6.82 -17.84
CA MET A 14 1.75 6.70 -16.62
C MET A 14 2.75 7.86 -16.49
N LEU A 15 3.43 8.25 -17.57
CA LEU A 15 4.40 9.34 -17.57
C LEU A 15 3.78 10.69 -17.19
N ASP A 16 2.51 10.92 -17.54
CA ASP A 16 1.78 12.13 -17.18
C ASP A 16 1.54 12.24 -15.67
N HIS A 17 1.56 11.13 -14.95
CA HIS A 17 1.48 11.09 -13.49
C HIS A 17 2.85 11.15 -12.80
N LEU A 18 3.97 10.86 -13.48
CA LEU A 18 5.33 10.90 -12.94
C LEU A 18 5.91 12.32 -12.99
N LEU A 19 5.17 13.27 -12.44
CA LEU A 19 5.57 14.68 -12.32
C LEU A 19 5.90 15.04 -10.87
N THR A 20 6.91 15.88 -10.69
CA THR A 20 7.30 16.40 -9.37
C THR A 20 6.13 17.05 -8.65
N SER A 21 5.30 17.82 -9.38
CA SER A 21 4.10 18.46 -8.84
C SER A 21 2.98 17.49 -8.41
N ILE A 22 3.05 16.24 -8.84
CA ILE A 22 2.07 15.19 -8.53
C ILE A 22 2.65 14.23 -7.47
N CYS A 23 3.89 13.77 -7.66
CA CYS A 23 4.49 12.75 -6.82
C CYS A 23 4.97 13.27 -5.45
N LEU A 24 5.25 14.57 -5.32
CA LEU A 24 5.64 15.15 -4.03
C LEU A 24 4.41 15.66 -3.25
N PRO A 25 4.48 15.71 -1.90
CA PRO A 25 3.43 16.33 -1.10
C PRO A 25 3.29 17.83 -1.41
N VAL A 26 2.11 18.39 -1.12
CA VAL A 26 1.80 19.80 -1.43
C VAL A 26 2.71 20.81 -0.70
N ASP A 27 3.31 20.40 0.41
CA ASP A 27 4.24 21.17 1.24
C ASP A 27 5.69 20.62 1.16
N ALA A 28 6.07 20.08 0.00
CA ALA A 28 7.36 19.43 -0.22
C ALA A 28 8.58 20.28 0.16
N ASP A 29 8.47 21.62 0.10
CA ASP A 29 9.55 22.53 0.52
C ASP A 29 9.87 22.44 2.02
N ARG A 30 8.94 21.96 2.85
CA ARG A 30 9.11 21.79 4.30
C ARG A 30 9.22 20.33 4.72
N ALA A 31 8.80 19.42 3.86
CA ALA A 31 8.76 17.99 4.17
C ALA A 31 10.18 17.39 4.15
N THR A 32 10.48 16.55 5.14
CA THR A 32 11.70 15.75 5.16
C THR A 32 11.40 14.42 4.47
N LEU A 33 11.73 14.33 3.16
CA LEU A 33 11.46 13.17 2.32
C LEU A 33 12.72 12.35 2.10
N VAL A 34 12.64 11.03 2.32
CA VAL A 34 13.72 10.09 2.08
C VAL A 34 13.27 8.96 1.18
N GLY A 35 14.17 8.47 0.36
CA GLY A 35 13.91 7.42 -0.59
C GLY A 35 15.17 6.65 -0.95
N ARG A 36 15.07 5.81 -1.96
CA ARG A 36 16.18 5.05 -2.52
C ARG A 36 16.18 5.18 -4.03
N VAL A 37 17.36 5.26 -4.59
CA VAL A 37 17.57 5.25 -6.05
C VAL A 37 18.56 4.16 -6.42
N TRP A 38 18.41 3.60 -7.61
CA TRP A 38 19.49 2.85 -8.24
C TRP A 38 20.40 3.82 -8.97
N LEU A 39 21.70 3.72 -8.71
CA LEU A 39 22.74 4.41 -9.46
C LEU A 39 23.54 3.42 -10.30
N HIS A 40 23.78 3.78 -11.57
CA HIS A 40 24.62 3.00 -12.46
C HIS A 40 26.00 2.79 -11.83
N ASP A 41 26.56 1.58 -11.93
CA ASP A 41 27.85 1.16 -11.37
C ASP A 41 27.98 1.21 -9.82
N VAL A 42 26.94 1.65 -9.08
CA VAL A 42 26.96 1.74 -7.61
C VAL A 42 25.95 0.79 -6.98
N GLY A 43 24.73 0.74 -7.53
CA GLY A 43 23.61 0.00 -6.96
C GLY A 43 22.64 0.90 -6.18
N PRO A 44 21.88 0.32 -5.21
CA PRO A 44 20.91 1.09 -4.43
C PRO A 44 21.60 2.08 -3.48
N VAL A 45 21.12 3.33 -3.49
CA VAL A 45 21.64 4.44 -2.68
C VAL A 45 20.50 5.12 -1.95
N LEU A 46 20.70 5.41 -0.66
CA LEU A 46 19.78 6.21 0.14
C LEU A 46 19.83 7.68 -0.27
N VAL A 47 18.67 8.32 -0.37
CA VAL A 47 18.58 9.70 -0.84
C VAL A 47 17.60 10.55 -0.02
N CYS A 48 17.89 11.85 0.05
CA CYS A 48 16.93 12.89 0.36
C CYS A 48 16.32 13.41 -0.94
N VAL A 49 15.00 13.63 -0.94
CA VAL A 49 14.25 14.12 -2.10
C VAL A 49 13.68 15.51 -1.80
N LYS A 50 13.96 16.45 -2.69
CA LYS A 50 13.45 17.81 -2.66
C LYS A 50 12.82 18.16 -4.00
N PRO A 51 12.02 19.20 -4.11
CA PRO A 51 11.41 19.59 -5.40
C PRO A 51 12.45 19.83 -6.51
N ASP A 52 13.60 20.36 -6.16
CA ASP A 52 14.67 20.74 -7.10
C ASP A 52 15.67 19.62 -7.40
N GLY A 53 15.70 18.54 -6.59
CA GLY A 53 16.70 17.49 -6.80
C GLY A 53 16.67 16.34 -5.81
N VAL A 54 17.37 15.30 -6.19
CA VAL A 54 17.65 14.09 -5.40
C VAL A 54 19.08 14.17 -4.88
N TYR A 55 19.27 13.96 -3.59
CA TYR A 55 20.53 14.20 -2.89
C TYR A 55 21.02 12.95 -2.16
N ASP A 56 22.30 12.64 -2.30
CA ASP A 56 22.97 11.49 -1.71
C ASP A 56 22.98 11.55 -0.18
N LEU A 57 22.48 10.51 0.47
CA LEU A 57 22.51 10.33 1.92
C LEU A 57 23.49 9.23 2.38
N SER A 58 24.27 8.63 1.48
CA SER A 58 25.26 7.61 1.84
C SER A 58 26.25 8.04 2.93
N PRO A 59 26.60 9.35 3.06
CA PRO A 59 27.43 9.78 4.19
C PRO A 59 26.74 9.71 5.56
N ALA A 60 25.41 9.67 5.60
CA ALA A 60 24.64 9.55 6.84
C ALA A 60 24.36 8.09 7.19
N ALA A 61 23.86 7.31 6.24
CA ALA A 61 23.46 5.92 6.43
C ALA A 61 23.61 5.13 5.13
N ALA A 62 23.97 3.85 5.24
CA ALA A 62 24.08 2.95 4.09
C ALA A 62 22.70 2.41 3.67
N THR A 63 21.76 2.28 4.60
CA THR A 63 20.44 1.70 4.38
C THR A 63 19.33 2.55 5.00
N MET A 64 18.10 2.35 4.53
CA MET A 64 16.91 2.95 5.16
C MET A 64 16.74 2.42 6.60
N SER A 65 17.03 1.14 6.83
CA SER A 65 17.03 0.55 8.16
C SER A 65 17.93 1.35 9.12
N GLU A 66 19.19 1.58 8.75
CA GLU A 66 20.14 2.34 9.56
C GLU A 66 19.67 3.79 9.84
N LEU A 67 19.12 4.47 8.81
CA LEU A 67 18.59 5.82 8.99
C LEU A 67 17.43 5.86 10.00
N LEU A 68 16.48 4.92 9.91
CA LEU A 68 15.30 4.89 10.79
C LEU A 68 15.65 4.49 12.25
N GLU A 69 16.80 3.83 12.47
CA GLU A 69 17.30 3.52 13.82
C GLU A 69 17.98 4.71 14.54
N MET A 70 18.33 5.78 13.83
CA MET A 70 18.96 6.96 14.42
C MET A 70 18.04 7.65 15.42
N GLU A 71 18.61 8.28 16.44
CA GLU A 71 17.85 9.12 17.38
C GLU A 71 17.23 10.32 16.66
N ASP A 72 18.00 10.98 15.79
CA ASP A 72 17.57 12.13 14.99
C ASP A 72 17.82 11.90 13.50
N PRO A 73 16.97 11.13 12.81
CA PRO A 73 17.09 10.90 11.37
C PRO A 73 16.84 12.18 10.55
N VAL A 74 16.00 13.08 11.05
CA VAL A 74 15.70 14.37 10.38
C VAL A 74 16.92 15.26 10.36
N GLY A 75 17.60 15.40 11.51
CA GLY A 75 18.87 16.13 11.60
C GLY A 75 19.94 15.54 10.70
N ALA A 76 20.06 14.21 10.65
CA ALA A 76 21.00 13.53 9.77
C ALA A 76 20.72 13.83 8.29
N VAL A 77 19.46 13.80 7.86
CA VAL A 77 19.04 14.15 6.49
C VAL A 77 19.37 15.60 6.16
N ARG A 78 19.07 16.55 7.07
CA ARG A 78 19.33 17.98 6.88
C ARG A 78 20.83 18.27 6.80
N GLN A 79 21.65 17.54 7.56
CA GLN A 79 23.11 17.72 7.58
C GLN A 79 23.80 17.13 6.35
N HIS A 80 23.37 15.97 5.86
CA HIS A 80 24.09 15.19 4.85
C HIS A 80 23.47 15.24 3.45
N GLY A 81 22.19 15.58 3.29
CA GLY A 81 21.48 15.66 2.02
C GLY A 81 21.86 16.89 1.17
N ILE A 82 23.16 17.04 0.82
CA ILE A 82 23.69 18.20 0.10
C ILE A 82 24.32 17.88 -1.26
N LYS A 83 24.82 16.67 -1.49
CA LYS A 83 25.40 16.27 -2.77
C LYS A 83 24.28 15.84 -3.72
N ARG A 84 24.01 16.65 -4.73
CA ARG A 84 22.96 16.39 -5.73
C ARG A 84 23.36 15.23 -6.65
N ILE A 85 22.47 14.26 -6.82
CA ILE A 85 22.61 13.11 -7.72
C ILE A 85 21.93 13.42 -9.06
N GLY A 86 20.74 14.04 -9.04
CA GLY A 86 19.95 14.30 -10.22
C GLY A 86 18.83 15.30 -9.98
N ASP A 87 18.14 15.63 -11.04
CA ASP A 87 16.91 16.40 -11.03
C ASP A 87 15.74 15.48 -10.64
N THR A 88 14.86 15.90 -9.71
CA THR A 88 13.75 15.06 -9.21
C THR A 88 12.81 14.65 -10.34
N GLN A 89 12.47 15.59 -11.24
CA GLN A 89 11.60 15.30 -12.37
C GLN A 89 12.23 14.27 -13.34
N ALA A 90 13.53 14.41 -13.60
CA ALA A 90 14.25 13.49 -14.48
C ALA A 90 14.30 12.06 -13.87
N VAL A 91 14.56 11.95 -12.56
CA VAL A 91 14.62 10.64 -11.87
C VAL A 91 13.23 10.00 -11.81
N LEU A 92 12.16 10.78 -11.54
CA LEU A 92 10.79 10.28 -11.60
C LEU A 92 10.43 9.71 -12.97
N ARG A 93 10.71 10.43 -14.04
CA ARG A 93 10.44 9.94 -15.40
C ARG A 93 11.23 8.68 -15.73
N ASN A 94 12.52 8.63 -15.33
CA ASN A 94 13.36 7.45 -15.55
C ASN A 94 12.96 6.25 -14.66
N SER A 95 12.04 6.43 -13.71
CA SER A 95 11.51 5.34 -12.89
C SER A 95 10.44 4.51 -13.62
N SER A 96 9.87 5.04 -14.71
CA SER A 96 9.01 4.25 -15.61
C SER A 96 9.81 3.12 -16.25
N GLN A 97 9.36 1.88 -16.06
CA GLN A 97 10.10 0.70 -16.49
C GLN A 97 10.25 0.62 -18.02
N ASP A 98 9.25 1.07 -18.77
CA ASP A 98 9.27 1.00 -20.24
C ASP A 98 10.24 1.97 -20.90
N GLU A 99 10.48 3.13 -20.28
CA GLU A 99 11.36 4.17 -20.82
C GLU A 99 12.67 4.31 -20.05
N ARG A 100 12.93 3.37 -19.13
CA ARG A 100 14.10 3.41 -18.24
C ARG A 100 15.41 3.38 -19.02
N ASN A 101 16.22 4.41 -18.85
CA ASN A 101 17.61 4.40 -19.24
C ASN A 101 18.46 3.88 -18.06
N PRO A 102 19.08 2.68 -18.17
CA PRO A 102 19.82 2.08 -17.05
C PRO A 102 21.11 2.84 -16.70
N ALA A 103 21.57 3.78 -17.54
CA ALA A 103 22.69 4.65 -17.24
C ALA A 103 22.33 5.86 -16.35
N LEU A 104 21.03 6.12 -16.15
CA LEU A 104 20.52 7.22 -15.33
C LEU A 104 19.89 6.67 -14.03
N PRO A 105 19.83 7.48 -12.96
CA PRO A 105 19.19 7.05 -11.72
C PRO A 105 17.66 6.88 -11.88
N TRP A 106 17.08 5.91 -11.14
CA TRP A 106 15.65 5.74 -11.01
C TRP A 106 15.27 5.39 -9.56
N PHE A 107 14.05 5.72 -9.14
CA PHE A 107 13.57 5.41 -7.80
C PHE A 107 13.30 3.92 -7.61
N LEU A 108 13.68 3.43 -6.43
CA LEU A 108 13.32 2.13 -5.87
C LEU A 108 12.22 2.33 -4.81
N ALA A 109 11.66 1.24 -4.29
CA ALA A 109 10.89 1.32 -3.06
C ALA A 109 11.74 1.98 -1.96
N PRO A 110 11.18 2.90 -1.15
CA PRO A 110 11.94 3.59 -0.11
C PRO A 110 12.28 2.69 1.09
N SER A 111 11.76 1.47 1.16
CA SER A 111 12.13 0.43 2.13
C SER A 111 13.25 -0.46 1.62
N ASP A 112 14.05 -1.06 2.53
CA ASP A 112 15.06 -2.06 2.20
C ASP A 112 14.98 -3.31 3.11
N LEU A 113 15.70 -3.33 4.21
CA LEU A 113 15.82 -4.53 5.07
C LEU A 113 14.60 -4.76 5.98
N GLN A 114 13.68 -3.79 6.05
CA GLN A 114 12.47 -3.87 6.87
C GLN A 114 11.59 -5.05 6.46
N ALA A 115 11.03 -5.75 7.44
CA ALA A 115 9.96 -6.70 7.20
C ALA A 115 8.73 -5.97 6.61
N LEU A 116 8.07 -6.55 5.61
CA LEU A 116 6.89 -5.96 5.00
C LEU A 116 5.63 -6.60 5.61
N LYS A 117 4.99 -5.88 6.52
CA LYS A 117 3.82 -6.34 7.29
C LYS A 117 2.58 -5.56 6.86
N ALA A 118 1.43 -6.20 6.98
CA ALA A 118 0.15 -5.56 6.74
C ALA A 118 -0.86 -5.93 7.82
N ALA A 119 -1.76 -4.99 8.10
CA ALA A 119 -2.92 -5.19 8.95
C ALA A 119 -4.17 -5.33 8.06
N GLY A 120 -4.86 -6.46 8.16
CA GLY A 120 -6.11 -6.69 7.45
C GLY A 120 -7.32 -6.27 8.27
N VAL A 121 -8.45 -6.09 7.57
CA VAL A 121 -9.79 -5.95 8.19
C VAL A 121 -9.90 -4.81 9.21
N THR A 122 -9.16 -3.74 8.99
CA THR A 122 -9.10 -2.58 9.90
C THR A 122 -10.19 -1.54 9.68
N PHE A 123 -11.06 -1.74 8.69
CA PHE A 123 -12.22 -0.89 8.40
C PHE A 123 -13.48 -1.74 8.30
N VAL A 124 -14.60 -1.23 8.81
CA VAL A 124 -15.88 -1.97 8.78
C VAL A 124 -16.32 -2.32 7.36
N SER A 125 -16.13 -1.40 6.41
CA SER A 125 -16.46 -1.65 5.00
C SER A 125 -15.64 -2.80 4.41
N SER A 126 -14.31 -2.80 4.63
CA SER A 126 -13.46 -3.89 4.15
C SER A 126 -13.75 -5.21 4.86
N MET A 127 -14.06 -5.18 6.17
CA MET A 127 -14.46 -6.36 6.92
C MET A 127 -15.73 -7.03 6.32
N LEU A 128 -16.75 -6.24 5.99
CA LEU A 128 -17.95 -6.75 5.34
C LEU A 128 -17.65 -7.38 3.97
N GLU A 129 -16.81 -6.74 3.16
CA GLU A 129 -16.40 -7.30 1.86
C GLU A 129 -15.63 -8.62 2.02
N ARG A 130 -14.76 -8.76 3.03
CA ARG A 130 -14.07 -10.03 3.32
C ARG A 130 -15.05 -11.14 3.72
N VAL A 131 -16.07 -10.84 4.52
CA VAL A 131 -17.14 -11.79 4.85
C VAL A 131 -17.90 -12.22 3.58
N ILE A 132 -18.15 -11.27 2.67
CA ILE A 132 -18.80 -11.56 1.39
C ILE A 132 -17.92 -12.46 0.52
N GLU A 133 -16.65 -12.17 0.39
CA GLU A 133 -15.67 -12.97 -0.37
C GLU A 133 -15.57 -14.41 0.18
N GLU A 134 -15.50 -14.56 1.51
CA GLU A 134 -15.49 -15.86 2.17
C GLU A 134 -16.74 -16.67 1.84
N GLN A 135 -17.92 -16.07 1.98
CA GLN A 135 -19.20 -16.76 1.70
C GLN A 135 -19.40 -17.04 0.20
N ALA A 136 -18.90 -16.16 -0.68
CA ALA A 136 -18.87 -16.38 -2.12
C ALA A 136 -17.79 -17.38 -2.55
N ARG A 137 -16.89 -17.78 -1.64
CA ARG A 137 -15.76 -18.70 -1.89
C ARG A 137 -14.86 -18.23 -3.04
N GLY A 138 -14.61 -16.92 -3.13
CA GLY A 138 -13.81 -16.30 -4.17
C GLY A 138 -14.47 -16.26 -5.56
N ASP A 139 -15.77 -16.49 -5.65
CA ASP A 139 -16.55 -16.43 -6.88
C ASP A 139 -17.27 -15.08 -7.01
N ALA A 140 -16.69 -14.18 -7.83
CA ALA A 140 -17.20 -12.83 -8.03
C ALA A 140 -18.68 -12.80 -8.48
N SER A 141 -19.14 -13.80 -9.25
CA SER A 141 -20.53 -13.87 -9.75
C SER A 141 -21.58 -14.04 -8.66
N LYS A 142 -21.16 -14.48 -7.47
CA LYS A 142 -22.03 -14.68 -6.29
C LYS A 142 -21.99 -13.50 -5.32
N ALA A 143 -21.02 -12.59 -5.46
CA ALA A 143 -20.75 -11.55 -4.46
C ALA A 143 -21.96 -10.67 -4.17
N GLU A 144 -22.72 -10.26 -5.19
CA GLU A 144 -23.85 -9.37 -4.99
C GLU A 144 -25.02 -10.04 -4.21
N SER A 145 -25.36 -11.29 -4.52
CA SER A 145 -26.40 -12.02 -3.79
C SER A 145 -25.98 -12.29 -2.33
N VAL A 146 -24.71 -12.57 -2.10
CA VAL A 146 -24.15 -12.76 -0.76
C VAL A 146 -24.14 -11.43 0.00
N ARG A 147 -23.77 -10.31 -0.64
CA ARG A 147 -23.76 -8.97 -0.02
C ARG A 147 -25.12 -8.63 0.58
N GLN A 148 -26.19 -8.82 -0.19
CA GLN A 148 -27.56 -8.56 0.29
C GLN A 148 -27.90 -9.39 1.51
N ALA A 149 -27.52 -10.67 1.55
CA ALA A 149 -27.76 -11.56 2.68
C ALA A 149 -26.92 -11.17 3.92
N VAL A 150 -25.65 -10.85 3.75
CA VAL A 150 -24.72 -10.47 4.84
C VAL A 150 -25.16 -9.16 5.48
N VAL A 151 -25.43 -8.12 4.69
CA VAL A 151 -25.88 -6.80 5.18
C VAL A 151 -27.20 -6.92 5.96
N ALA A 152 -28.12 -7.78 5.53
CA ALA A 152 -29.39 -8.00 6.25
C ALA A 152 -29.21 -8.61 7.66
N VAL A 153 -28.14 -9.40 7.87
CA VAL A 153 -27.83 -10.05 9.16
C VAL A 153 -26.98 -9.19 10.07
N ILE A 154 -25.92 -8.61 9.53
CA ILE A 154 -24.89 -7.90 10.31
C ILE A 154 -25.25 -6.41 10.51
N GLY A 155 -25.82 -5.76 9.49
CA GLY A 155 -26.31 -4.37 9.56
C GLY A 155 -25.21 -3.33 9.88
N ASP A 156 -25.64 -2.12 10.25
CA ASP A 156 -24.78 -0.96 10.52
C ASP A 156 -24.15 -0.95 11.93
N ASN A 157 -24.38 -1.97 12.75
CA ASN A 157 -23.97 -1.97 14.16
C ASN A 157 -22.43 -2.07 14.34
N LEU A 158 -21.71 -2.62 13.37
CA LEU A 158 -20.27 -2.85 13.45
C LEU A 158 -19.44 -1.56 13.53
N SER A 159 -19.86 -0.49 12.89
CA SER A 159 -19.11 0.78 12.84
C SER A 159 -18.91 1.45 14.22
N ARG A 160 -19.68 1.07 15.22
CA ARG A 160 -19.63 1.63 16.57
C ARG A 160 -18.94 0.71 17.57
N ILE A 161 -18.62 -0.53 17.17
CA ILE A 161 -18.00 -1.52 18.05
C ILE A 161 -16.50 -1.26 18.11
N LYS A 162 -16.00 -1.03 19.33
CA LYS A 162 -14.54 -0.98 19.55
C LYS A 162 -14.00 -2.41 19.58
N PRO A 163 -13.01 -2.76 18.75
CA PRO A 163 -12.40 -4.09 18.77
C PRO A 163 -11.89 -4.48 20.17
N GLY A 164 -12.12 -5.74 20.56
CA GLY A 164 -11.71 -6.27 21.87
C GLY A 164 -12.54 -5.80 23.06
N SER A 165 -13.60 -5.02 22.85
CA SER A 165 -14.47 -4.54 23.95
C SER A 165 -15.46 -5.62 24.43
N GLU A 166 -16.11 -5.38 25.57
CA GLU A 166 -17.20 -6.24 26.06
C GLU A 166 -18.37 -6.27 25.08
N GLU A 167 -18.69 -5.15 24.41
CA GLU A 167 -19.70 -5.07 23.38
C GLU A 167 -19.36 -5.96 22.18
N ALA A 168 -18.09 -6.00 21.77
CA ALA A 168 -17.62 -6.89 20.72
C ALA A 168 -17.78 -8.37 21.12
N ALA A 169 -17.48 -8.73 22.37
CA ALA A 169 -17.65 -10.08 22.89
C ALA A 169 -19.13 -10.51 22.93
N LEU A 170 -20.03 -9.61 23.33
CA LEU A 170 -21.48 -9.87 23.32
C LEU A 170 -22.02 -10.04 21.89
N LEU A 171 -21.57 -9.19 20.95
CA LEU A 171 -21.94 -9.30 19.55
C LEU A 171 -21.44 -10.64 18.96
N LYS A 172 -20.21 -11.05 19.27
CA LYS A 172 -19.67 -12.35 18.87
C LYS A 172 -20.58 -13.50 19.31
N GLN A 173 -21.02 -13.52 20.58
CA GLN A 173 -21.92 -14.55 21.09
C GLN A 173 -23.27 -14.58 20.34
N ALA A 174 -23.84 -13.42 20.06
CA ALA A 174 -25.07 -13.31 19.32
C ALA A 174 -24.97 -13.83 17.88
N LEU A 175 -23.88 -13.47 17.17
CA LEU A 175 -23.62 -13.90 15.79
C LEU A 175 -23.30 -15.40 15.71
N LEU A 176 -22.57 -15.96 16.69
CA LEU A 176 -22.32 -17.40 16.82
C LEU A 176 -23.64 -18.18 16.98
N ALA A 177 -24.55 -17.68 17.82
CA ALA A 177 -25.87 -18.31 18.02
C ALA A 177 -26.73 -18.31 16.74
N GLN A 178 -26.50 -17.36 15.84
CA GLN A 178 -27.17 -17.25 14.54
C GLN A 178 -26.45 -17.97 13.39
N GLY A 179 -25.24 -18.56 13.65
CA GLY A 179 -24.40 -19.15 12.62
C GLY A 179 -23.83 -18.15 11.62
N ALA A 180 -23.75 -16.86 12.01
CA ALA A 180 -23.31 -15.75 11.17
C ALA A 180 -21.88 -15.26 11.50
N TRP A 181 -21.14 -15.97 12.35
CA TRP A 181 -19.76 -15.63 12.68
C TRP A 181 -18.80 -16.00 11.55
N SER A 182 -17.86 -15.10 11.26
CA SER A 182 -16.81 -15.30 10.27
C SER A 182 -15.43 -15.09 10.90
N GLN A 183 -14.40 -15.71 10.36
CA GLN A 183 -13.00 -15.48 10.76
C GLN A 183 -12.57 -14.03 10.57
N TYR A 184 -13.13 -13.31 9.61
CA TYR A 184 -12.84 -11.88 9.41
C TYR A 184 -13.51 -11.00 10.48
N LEU A 185 -14.64 -11.40 11.03
CA LEU A 185 -15.22 -10.77 12.22
C LEU A 185 -14.35 -11.00 13.46
N GLU A 186 -13.71 -12.18 13.57
CA GLU A 186 -12.80 -12.50 14.68
C GLU A 186 -11.66 -11.47 14.78
N VAL A 187 -11.00 -11.16 13.67
CA VAL A 187 -9.87 -10.21 13.65
C VAL A 187 -10.32 -8.75 13.53
N GLY A 188 -11.49 -8.50 12.95
CA GLY A 188 -12.03 -7.15 12.77
C GLY A 188 -12.54 -6.52 14.06
N ILE A 189 -13.23 -7.29 14.91
CA ILE A 189 -13.81 -6.81 16.17
C ILE A 189 -13.31 -7.56 17.42
N GLY A 190 -12.58 -8.67 17.27
CA GLY A 190 -11.96 -9.40 18.37
C GLY A 190 -10.79 -8.66 19.02
N PRO A 191 -10.12 -9.28 20.02
CA PRO A 191 -8.99 -8.65 20.72
C PRO A 191 -7.73 -8.53 19.87
N ASP A 192 -7.49 -9.49 18.96
CA ASP A 192 -6.28 -9.58 18.15
C ASP A 192 -6.55 -9.10 16.72
N ALA A 193 -5.69 -8.20 16.22
CA ALA A 193 -5.76 -7.74 14.84
C ALA A 193 -5.19 -8.81 13.89
N GLU A 194 -5.67 -8.83 12.65
CA GLU A 194 -4.99 -9.55 11.59
C GLU A 194 -3.69 -8.81 11.24
N ILE A 195 -2.55 -9.44 11.53
CA ILE A 195 -1.24 -8.97 11.10
C ILE A 195 -0.57 -10.09 10.31
N PHE A 196 -0.21 -9.80 9.06
CA PHE A 196 0.41 -10.79 8.18
C PHE A 196 1.68 -10.25 7.50
N THR A 197 2.45 -11.15 6.91
CA THR A 197 3.57 -10.76 6.05
C THR A 197 3.03 -10.49 4.65
N LYS A 198 3.13 -9.23 4.23
CA LYS A 198 2.68 -8.83 2.88
C LYS A 198 3.61 -9.39 1.82
N SER A 199 4.91 -9.25 2.05
CA SER A 199 5.94 -9.70 1.13
C SER A 199 7.29 -9.76 1.85
N GLN A 200 8.34 -10.19 1.17
CA GLN A 200 9.67 -10.32 1.73
C GLN A 200 10.40 -8.96 1.80
N PRO A 201 11.36 -8.76 2.72
CA PRO A 201 12.29 -7.63 2.64
C PRO A 201 12.87 -7.49 1.22
N MET A 202 13.08 -6.27 0.76
CA MET A 202 13.60 -5.93 -0.57
C MET A 202 12.69 -6.24 -1.76
N SER A 203 11.51 -6.87 -1.57
CA SER A 203 10.62 -7.27 -2.68
C SER A 203 9.60 -6.20 -3.08
N ALA A 204 9.47 -5.12 -2.30
CA ALA A 204 8.58 -4.02 -2.67
C ALA A 204 9.10 -3.27 -3.90
N VAL A 205 8.17 -2.84 -4.76
CA VAL A 205 8.45 -1.98 -5.91
C VAL A 205 8.13 -0.52 -5.58
N GLY A 206 8.84 0.41 -6.21
CA GLY A 206 8.70 1.85 -5.99
C GLY A 206 7.77 2.53 -6.97
N VAL A 207 7.77 3.87 -6.92
CA VAL A 207 7.05 4.73 -7.85
C VAL A 207 7.57 4.52 -9.30
N GLY A 208 6.65 4.42 -10.25
CA GLY A 208 6.97 4.21 -11.67
C GLY A 208 7.25 2.75 -12.06
N ALA A 209 7.34 1.84 -11.10
CA ALA A 209 7.51 0.42 -11.36
C ALA A 209 6.18 -0.28 -11.72
N GLU A 210 6.30 -1.48 -12.27
CA GLU A 210 5.14 -2.35 -12.48
C GLU A 210 4.74 -3.06 -11.21
N VAL A 211 3.43 -3.25 -11.00
CA VAL A 211 2.86 -4.12 -9.96
C VAL A 211 2.34 -5.40 -10.58
N GLY A 212 2.58 -6.52 -9.91
CA GLY A 212 2.31 -7.86 -10.42
C GLY A 212 1.00 -8.44 -9.91
N ILE A 213 0.14 -8.89 -10.84
CA ILE A 213 -1.01 -9.75 -10.55
C ILE A 213 -0.73 -11.19 -10.97
N HIS A 214 -1.19 -12.17 -10.21
CA HIS A 214 -0.97 -13.57 -10.55
C HIS A 214 -1.71 -13.94 -11.86
N PRO A 215 -1.04 -14.57 -12.88
CA PRO A 215 -1.63 -14.80 -14.19
C PRO A 215 -2.89 -15.68 -14.20
N HIS A 216 -3.15 -16.42 -13.13
CA HIS A 216 -4.36 -17.24 -12.95
C HIS A 216 -5.40 -16.61 -12.02
N SER A 217 -5.20 -15.35 -11.60
CA SER A 217 -6.22 -14.61 -10.87
C SER A 217 -7.18 -13.94 -11.86
N HIS A 218 -8.46 -14.07 -11.59
CA HIS A 218 -9.55 -13.48 -12.38
C HIS A 218 -10.37 -12.48 -11.58
N TRP A 219 -10.05 -12.30 -10.29
CA TRP A 219 -10.69 -11.34 -9.42
C TRP A 219 -9.64 -10.77 -8.45
N ASN A 220 -9.08 -9.64 -8.80
CA ASN A 220 -8.01 -8.96 -8.07
C ASN A 220 -8.24 -7.45 -8.06
N ASN A 221 -7.61 -6.76 -7.12
CA ASN A 221 -7.83 -5.33 -6.92
C ASN A 221 -6.63 -4.63 -6.28
N PRO A 222 -6.53 -3.28 -6.44
CA PRO A 222 -5.65 -2.46 -5.63
C PRO A 222 -6.23 -2.29 -4.23
N GLU A 223 -5.36 -2.20 -3.24
CA GLU A 223 -5.67 -1.79 -1.88
C GLU A 223 -4.80 -0.59 -1.52
N PRO A 224 -5.33 0.66 -1.65
CA PRO A 224 -4.60 1.87 -1.31
C PRO A 224 -4.51 2.03 0.21
N GLU A 225 -3.29 2.22 0.71
CA GLU A 225 -3.02 2.25 2.15
C GLU A 225 -1.98 3.29 2.55
N ILE A 226 -2.04 3.75 3.80
CA ILE A 226 -0.90 4.35 4.48
C ILE A 226 0.01 3.24 4.98
N VAL A 227 1.31 3.45 4.84
CA VAL A 227 2.35 2.54 5.34
C VAL A 227 3.22 3.27 6.34
N LEU A 228 3.29 2.76 7.57
CA LEU A 228 4.17 3.30 8.60
C LEU A 228 5.58 2.72 8.47
N ALA A 229 6.59 3.58 8.60
CA ALA A 229 7.98 3.17 8.76
C ALA A 229 8.31 3.07 10.25
N VAL A 230 8.55 1.86 10.74
CA VAL A 230 8.73 1.54 12.15
C VAL A 230 10.13 0.96 12.36
N ASN A 231 10.88 1.47 13.35
CA ASN A 231 12.21 0.97 13.66
C ASN A 231 12.18 -0.29 14.56
N SER A 232 13.35 -0.84 14.90
CA SER A 232 13.48 -2.07 15.70
C SER A 232 12.96 -1.94 17.14
N ARG A 233 12.77 -0.70 17.64
CA ARG A 233 12.22 -0.41 18.96
C ARG A 233 10.69 -0.21 18.97
N GLY A 234 10.03 -0.34 17.81
CA GLY A 234 8.59 -0.09 17.66
C GLY A 234 8.23 1.41 17.57
N GLU A 235 9.21 2.28 17.33
CA GLU A 235 9.00 3.71 17.16
C GLU A 235 8.62 4.00 15.70
N VAL A 236 7.49 4.68 15.49
CA VAL A 236 7.09 5.15 14.17
C VAL A 236 7.94 6.36 13.80
N ARG A 237 8.71 6.24 12.73
CA ARG A 237 9.68 7.27 12.28
C ARG A 237 9.15 8.13 11.12
N GLY A 238 8.11 7.65 10.44
CA GLY A 238 7.52 8.32 9.30
C GLY A 238 6.42 7.49 8.65
N ALA A 239 5.90 8.00 7.53
CA ALA A 239 4.86 7.31 6.76
C ALA A 239 5.07 7.50 5.25
N THR A 240 4.46 6.62 4.49
CA THR A 240 4.42 6.64 3.02
C THR A 240 3.10 6.05 2.53
N LEU A 241 2.94 5.94 1.22
CA LEU A 241 1.80 5.25 0.60
C LEU A 241 2.16 3.82 0.22
N GLY A 242 1.15 2.98 0.09
CA GLY A 242 1.29 1.63 -0.44
C GLY A 242 0.11 1.18 -1.27
N ASN A 243 0.37 0.16 -2.08
CA ASN A 243 -0.66 -0.63 -2.74
C ASN A 243 -0.44 -2.10 -2.37
N ASP A 244 -1.31 -2.63 -1.51
CA ASP A 244 -1.36 -4.05 -1.17
C ASP A 244 -2.20 -4.78 -2.23
N VAL A 245 -1.58 -5.07 -3.39
CA VAL A 245 -2.28 -5.78 -4.47
C VAL A 245 -2.84 -7.10 -3.96
N ASN A 246 -4.13 -7.30 -4.13
CA ASN A 246 -4.86 -8.43 -3.57
C ASN A 246 -5.49 -9.32 -4.65
N LEU A 247 -5.45 -10.63 -4.43
CA LEU A 247 -6.09 -11.64 -5.28
C LEU A 247 -7.32 -12.20 -4.54
N ARG A 248 -8.48 -11.54 -4.71
CA ARG A 248 -9.74 -11.85 -4.00
C ARG A 248 -10.24 -13.27 -4.26
N ASP A 249 -10.04 -13.79 -5.47
CA ASP A 249 -10.39 -15.16 -5.84
C ASP A 249 -9.50 -16.23 -5.17
N PHE A 250 -8.27 -15.89 -4.77
CA PHE A 250 -7.43 -16.78 -3.96
C PHE A 250 -7.76 -16.65 -2.48
N GLU A 251 -7.82 -15.43 -1.95
CA GLU A 251 -8.07 -15.16 -0.55
C GLU A 251 -9.45 -15.66 -0.11
N GLY A 252 -10.51 -15.41 -0.89
CA GLY A 252 -11.86 -15.82 -0.59
C GLY A 252 -12.10 -17.34 -0.60
N ARG A 253 -11.18 -18.13 -1.16
CA ARG A 253 -11.30 -19.60 -1.14
C ARG A 253 -10.92 -20.20 0.20
N SER A 254 -9.91 -19.65 0.87
CA SER A 254 -9.43 -20.15 2.17
C SER A 254 -8.43 -19.17 2.77
N ALA A 255 -8.53 -18.90 4.08
CA ALA A 255 -7.54 -18.15 4.84
C ALA A 255 -6.12 -18.76 4.75
N LEU A 256 -6.00 -20.07 4.50
CA LEU A 256 -4.71 -20.76 4.30
C LEU A 256 -4.03 -20.38 2.97
N LEU A 257 -4.73 -19.66 2.08
CA LEU A 257 -4.19 -19.15 0.82
C LEU A 257 -3.78 -17.68 0.92
N LEU A 258 -3.80 -17.07 2.11
CA LEU A 258 -3.44 -15.65 2.29
C LEU A 258 -2.06 -15.34 1.71
N GLY A 259 -1.03 -16.15 2.02
CA GLY A 259 0.31 -15.97 1.44
C GLY A 259 0.31 -16.00 -0.09
N LYS A 260 -0.49 -16.89 -0.71
CA LYS A 260 -0.62 -16.94 -2.17
C LYS A 260 -1.39 -15.75 -2.74
N ALA A 261 -2.34 -15.21 -1.99
CA ALA A 261 -3.11 -14.04 -2.41
C ALA A 261 -2.28 -12.74 -2.33
N LYS A 262 -1.35 -12.66 -1.38
CA LYS A 262 -0.65 -11.41 -1.01
C LYS A 262 0.82 -11.35 -1.45
N ASP A 263 1.57 -12.46 -1.41
CA ASP A 263 3.01 -12.48 -1.68
C ASP A 263 3.29 -13.06 -3.08
N ASN A 264 3.24 -12.20 -4.08
CA ASN A 264 3.61 -12.49 -5.46
C ASN A 264 4.71 -11.50 -5.90
N ASN A 265 5.41 -11.78 -7.00
CA ASN A 265 6.37 -10.84 -7.56
C ASN A 265 5.71 -9.48 -7.81
N ALA A 266 6.32 -8.41 -7.28
CA ALA A 266 5.86 -7.03 -7.40
C ALA A 266 4.42 -6.75 -6.92
N SER A 267 3.82 -7.62 -6.11
CA SER A 267 2.47 -7.41 -5.55
C SER A 267 2.42 -6.42 -4.38
N CYS A 268 3.58 -5.88 -3.98
CA CYS A 268 3.73 -4.92 -2.89
C CYS A 268 4.37 -3.65 -3.45
N ALA A 269 3.63 -2.56 -3.57
CA ALA A 269 4.21 -1.27 -3.91
C ALA A 269 4.27 -0.35 -2.70
N ILE A 270 5.39 0.34 -2.50
CA ILE A 270 5.63 1.30 -1.43
C ILE A 270 6.28 2.55 -2.02
N GLY A 271 5.74 3.72 -1.69
CA GLY A 271 6.29 5.00 -2.17
C GLY A 271 5.28 6.15 -2.16
N PRO A 272 5.60 7.27 -2.81
CA PRO A 272 6.84 7.51 -3.56
C PRO A 272 8.08 7.63 -2.67
N PHE A 273 7.94 8.23 -1.46
CA PHE A 273 9.01 8.48 -0.49
C PHE A 273 8.49 8.27 0.93
N ILE A 274 9.36 7.97 1.88
CA ILE A 274 9.01 8.05 3.29
C ILE A 274 9.12 9.52 3.69
N ARG A 275 8.03 10.09 4.22
CA ARG A 275 8.03 11.37 4.91
C ARG A 275 8.35 11.10 6.37
N LEU A 276 9.50 11.55 6.85
CA LEU A 276 9.89 11.42 8.25
C LEU A 276 9.02 12.33 9.14
N PHE A 277 8.80 11.89 10.37
CA PHE A 277 8.13 12.73 11.36
C PHE A 277 9.07 13.83 11.83
N ASP A 278 8.58 15.05 11.78
CA ASP A 278 9.28 16.27 12.17
C ASP A 278 8.28 17.30 12.75
N GLU A 279 8.69 18.55 12.87
CA GLU A 279 7.85 19.63 13.39
C GLU A 279 6.62 19.96 12.55
N HIS A 280 6.55 19.45 11.30
CA HIS A 280 5.48 19.72 10.33
C HIS A 280 4.61 18.50 10.03
N PHE A 281 5.06 17.30 10.41
CA PHE A 281 4.37 16.06 10.13
C PHE A 281 4.57 15.04 11.24
N SER A 282 3.48 14.51 11.77
CA SER A 282 3.45 13.55 12.87
C SER A 282 2.40 12.46 12.63
N LEU A 283 2.31 11.51 13.55
CA LEU A 283 1.28 10.48 13.52
C LEU A 283 -0.15 11.06 13.61
N ASN A 284 -0.32 12.26 14.17
CA ASN A 284 -1.63 12.91 14.22
C ASN A 284 -2.11 13.37 12.83
N GLU A 285 -1.19 13.76 11.94
CA GLU A 285 -1.52 14.02 10.54
C GLU A 285 -1.87 12.72 9.82
N VAL A 286 -1.15 11.62 10.08
CA VAL A 286 -1.47 10.29 9.53
C VAL A 286 -2.89 9.86 9.91
N ARG A 287 -3.30 10.01 11.18
CA ARG A 287 -4.66 9.67 11.66
C ARG A 287 -5.80 10.39 10.93
N ARG A 288 -5.47 11.49 10.23
CA ARG A 288 -6.43 12.33 9.50
C ARG A 288 -6.26 12.29 7.98
N CYS A 289 -5.35 11.44 7.49
CA CYS A 289 -5.12 11.34 6.06
C CYS A 289 -6.33 10.71 5.35
N ASP A 290 -6.75 11.36 4.28
CA ASP A 290 -7.64 10.82 3.27
C ASP A 290 -6.81 10.44 2.05
N LEU A 291 -7.00 9.23 1.54
CA LEU A 291 -6.35 8.72 0.35
C LEU A 291 -7.34 8.72 -0.81
N ALA A 292 -6.88 9.13 -1.98
CA ALA A 292 -7.57 8.92 -3.24
C ALA A 292 -6.89 7.78 -4.01
N LEU A 293 -7.72 6.95 -4.63
CA LEU A 293 -7.33 5.92 -5.57
C LEU A 293 -7.91 6.25 -6.94
N GLN A 294 -7.10 6.10 -7.97
CA GLN A 294 -7.57 6.09 -9.35
C GLN A 294 -6.93 4.92 -10.09
N VAL A 295 -7.74 4.22 -10.89
CA VAL A 295 -7.27 3.24 -11.88
C VAL A 295 -7.75 3.70 -13.24
N THR A 296 -6.82 3.88 -14.16
CA THR A 296 -7.09 4.24 -15.54
C THR A 296 -6.61 3.14 -16.47
N ALA A 297 -7.24 3.01 -17.63
CA ALA A 297 -6.82 2.09 -18.68
C ALA A 297 -6.91 2.74 -20.05
N ALA A 298 -6.05 2.31 -20.97
CA ALA A 298 -5.97 2.82 -22.35
C ALA A 298 -7.29 2.74 -23.14
N ASN A 299 -8.22 1.88 -22.73
CA ASN A 299 -9.56 1.78 -23.31
C ASN A 299 -10.55 2.86 -22.79
N GLY A 300 -10.08 3.79 -21.94
CA GLY A 300 -10.89 4.85 -21.33
C GLY A 300 -11.62 4.41 -20.06
N PHE A 301 -11.34 3.23 -19.51
CA PHE A 301 -11.88 2.84 -18.19
C PHE A 301 -11.30 3.72 -17.10
N LEU A 302 -12.17 4.18 -16.19
CA LEU A 302 -11.80 4.96 -15.02
C LEU A 302 -12.54 4.40 -13.81
N MET A 303 -11.77 4.03 -12.78
CA MET A 303 -12.30 3.76 -11.45
C MET A 303 -11.68 4.74 -10.46
N GLN A 304 -12.50 5.26 -9.55
CA GLN A 304 -12.07 6.13 -8.48
C GLN A 304 -12.57 5.59 -7.15
N GLY A 305 -11.76 5.77 -6.11
CA GLY A 305 -12.08 5.37 -4.76
C GLY A 305 -11.39 6.24 -3.73
N SER A 306 -11.75 6.04 -2.47
CA SER A 306 -11.13 6.75 -1.36
C SER A 306 -11.02 5.84 -0.14
N SER A 307 -10.04 6.14 0.72
CA SER A 307 -9.85 5.56 2.03
C SER A 307 -9.53 6.69 3.01
N SER A 308 -10.05 6.63 4.23
CA SER A 308 -9.76 7.64 5.25
C SER A 308 -9.31 6.98 6.55
N ILE A 309 -8.11 7.30 6.99
CA ILE A 309 -7.57 6.75 8.25
C ILE A 309 -8.40 7.18 9.46
N SER A 310 -9.16 8.26 9.36
CA SER A 310 -10.08 8.67 10.43
C SER A 310 -11.20 7.65 10.72
N GLN A 311 -11.45 6.69 9.81
CA GLN A 311 -12.46 5.63 9.93
C GLN A 311 -11.87 4.28 10.32
N ILE A 312 -10.57 4.23 10.61
CA ILE A 312 -9.91 3.00 11.04
C ILE A 312 -10.46 2.52 12.39
N SER A 313 -10.74 1.24 12.54
CA SER A 313 -11.30 0.67 13.78
C SER A 313 -10.29 0.52 14.90
N ARG A 314 -9.00 0.47 14.56
CA ARG A 314 -7.86 0.37 15.50
C ARG A 314 -6.90 1.51 15.26
N ASP A 315 -6.43 2.17 16.34
CA ASP A 315 -5.42 3.22 16.21
C ASP A 315 -4.14 2.69 15.55
N PRO A 316 -3.44 3.46 14.69
CA PRO A 316 -2.18 3.05 14.08
C PRO A 316 -1.13 2.56 15.07
N LEU A 317 -1.03 3.14 16.28
CA LEU A 317 -0.10 2.64 17.33
C LEU A 317 -0.55 1.31 17.92
N GLU A 318 -1.86 1.06 18.03
CA GLU A 318 -2.37 -0.25 18.43
C GLU A 318 -1.93 -1.31 17.41
N LEU A 319 -2.05 -1.04 16.11
CA LEU A 319 -1.59 -1.96 15.06
C LEU A 319 -0.08 -2.19 15.12
N VAL A 320 0.73 -1.17 15.41
CA VAL A 320 2.18 -1.34 15.65
C VAL A 320 2.43 -2.28 16.84
N GLN A 321 1.68 -2.13 17.94
CA GLN A 321 1.80 -3.00 19.12
C GLN A 321 1.32 -4.43 18.86
N GLN A 322 0.31 -4.60 18.00
CA GLN A 322 -0.15 -5.91 17.55
C GLN A 322 0.88 -6.60 16.64
N ALA A 323 1.58 -5.83 15.79
CA ALA A 323 2.64 -6.34 14.92
C ALA A 323 3.92 -6.68 15.72
N MET A 324 4.25 -5.88 16.73
CA MET A 324 5.50 -5.97 17.49
C MET A 324 5.25 -5.95 18.99
N GLY A 325 5.15 -7.14 19.59
CA GLY A 325 5.11 -7.33 21.04
C GLY A 325 6.43 -7.94 21.57
N PRO A 326 6.46 -8.31 22.85
CA PRO A 326 7.64 -8.90 23.49
C PRO A 326 8.05 -10.27 22.89
N HIS A 327 7.23 -10.82 22.01
CA HIS A 327 7.44 -12.10 21.35
C HIS A 327 7.90 -11.98 19.89
N HIS A 328 8.08 -10.74 19.38
CA HIS A 328 8.50 -10.48 18.00
C HIS A 328 9.86 -9.80 17.96
N GLN A 329 10.59 -10.05 16.89
CA GLN A 329 11.91 -9.48 16.68
C GLN A 329 12.03 -8.98 15.23
N TYR A 330 12.21 -7.66 15.09
CA TYR A 330 12.42 -6.98 13.81
C TYR A 330 13.70 -6.14 13.90
N PRO A 331 14.89 -6.72 13.72
CA PRO A 331 16.16 -6.02 13.94
C PRO A 331 16.36 -4.83 13.00
N ASP A 332 15.74 -4.87 11.82
CA ASP A 332 15.75 -3.80 10.83
C ASP A 332 14.44 -2.98 10.80
N GLY A 333 13.59 -3.15 11.82
CA GLY A 333 12.26 -2.56 11.82
C GLY A 333 11.31 -3.23 10.81
N PHE A 334 10.19 -2.57 10.55
CA PHE A 334 9.20 -3.05 9.59
C PHE A 334 8.43 -1.90 8.94
N MET A 335 7.94 -2.14 7.74
CA MET A 335 6.93 -1.31 7.09
C MET A 335 5.58 -1.93 7.40
N LEU A 336 4.64 -1.12 7.94
CA LEU A 336 3.31 -1.59 8.31
C LEU A 336 2.23 -0.92 7.47
N PHE A 337 1.60 -1.67 6.59
CA PHE A 337 0.37 -1.29 5.93
C PHE A 337 -0.77 -1.27 6.93
N LEU A 338 -1.56 -0.21 6.97
CA LEU A 338 -2.60 0.00 7.98
C LEU A 338 -3.97 -0.60 7.60
N GLY A 339 -4.08 -1.16 6.40
CA GLY A 339 -5.33 -1.62 5.82
C GLY A 339 -6.05 -0.54 5.01
N THR A 340 -7.01 -0.97 4.20
CA THR A 340 -7.81 -0.11 3.34
C THR A 340 -9.29 -0.22 3.66
N MET A 341 -10.02 0.88 3.55
CA MET A 341 -11.49 0.84 3.50
C MET A 341 -12.02 0.67 2.07
N PHE A 342 -11.14 0.77 1.08
CA PHE A 342 -11.54 0.68 -0.32
C PHE A 342 -11.71 -0.76 -0.75
N ALA A 343 -12.95 -1.09 -1.18
CA ALA A 343 -13.29 -2.36 -1.82
C ALA A 343 -13.95 -2.05 -3.16
N PRO A 344 -13.27 -2.30 -4.30
CA PRO A 344 -13.83 -1.96 -5.60
C PRO A 344 -15.06 -2.82 -5.92
N THR A 345 -16.18 -2.14 -6.12
CA THR A 345 -17.47 -2.75 -6.51
C THR A 345 -17.93 -2.30 -7.90
N GLN A 346 -17.21 -1.37 -8.52
CA GLN A 346 -17.55 -0.89 -9.87
C GLN A 346 -17.37 -2.00 -10.90
N ASP A 347 -18.41 -2.24 -11.69
CA ASP A 347 -18.35 -3.22 -12.78
C ASP A 347 -17.40 -2.77 -13.90
N ARG A 348 -16.56 -3.68 -14.38
CA ARG A 348 -15.64 -3.40 -15.48
C ARG A 348 -16.08 -4.03 -16.81
N HIS A 349 -16.47 -5.29 -16.81
CA HIS A 349 -16.76 -6.05 -18.03
C HIS A 349 -18.25 -6.20 -18.32
N GLY A 350 -19.11 -5.93 -17.35
CA GLY A 350 -20.54 -6.02 -17.48
C GLY A 350 -21.26 -6.02 -16.14
N PRO A 351 -22.57 -5.83 -16.14
CA PRO A 351 -23.35 -5.72 -14.90
C PRO A 351 -23.17 -6.92 -13.97
N GLY A 352 -22.84 -6.66 -12.71
CA GLY A 352 -22.66 -7.67 -11.66
C GLY A 352 -21.35 -8.46 -11.73
N GLN A 353 -20.40 -8.08 -12.60
CA GLN A 353 -19.10 -8.75 -12.70
C GLN A 353 -18.02 -8.15 -11.80
N GLY A 354 -18.28 -6.97 -11.22
CA GLY A 354 -17.37 -6.27 -10.35
C GLY A 354 -16.10 -5.79 -11.06
N PHE A 355 -15.12 -5.39 -10.25
CA PHE A 355 -13.81 -4.93 -10.71
C PHE A 355 -12.80 -6.07 -10.70
N THR A 356 -11.94 -6.09 -11.72
CA THR A 356 -10.66 -6.80 -11.73
C THR A 356 -9.66 -5.97 -12.54
N HIS A 357 -8.36 -6.07 -12.22
CA HIS A 357 -7.31 -5.43 -13.03
C HIS A 357 -7.19 -6.06 -14.41
N GLU A 358 -6.75 -5.23 -15.35
CA GLU A 358 -6.17 -5.64 -16.63
C GLU A 358 -4.71 -5.23 -16.71
N VAL A 359 -3.93 -5.99 -17.48
CA VAL A 359 -2.55 -5.62 -17.82
C VAL A 359 -2.55 -4.28 -18.54
N GLY A 360 -1.70 -3.36 -18.10
CA GLY A 360 -1.61 -2.00 -18.60
C GLY A 360 -2.41 -0.97 -17.82
N ASP A 361 -3.22 -1.36 -16.83
CA ASP A 361 -3.85 -0.40 -15.91
C ASP A 361 -2.81 0.47 -15.22
N VAL A 362 -3.07 1.76 -15.10
CA VAL A 362 -2.28 2.68 -14.29
C VAL A 362 -3.02 2.93 -12.98
N VAL A 363 -2.37 2.61 -11.87
CA VAL A 363 -2.89 2.78 -10.51
C VAL A 363 -2.19 3.95 -9.84
N THR A 364 -2.96 4.93 -9.37
CA THR A 364 -2.45 6.04 -8.57
C THR A 364 -3.08 6.01 -7.18
N VAL A 365 -2.23 6.03 -6.15
CA VAL A 365 -2.63 6.20 -4.75
C VAL A 365 -2.07 7.54 -4.28
N SER A 366 -2.91 8.45 -3.81
CA SER A 366 -2.49 9.81 -3.54
C SER A 366 -3.09 10.42 -2.28
N THR A 367 -2.32 11.30 -1.65
CA THR A 367 -2.79 12.25 -0.62
C THR A 367 -1.94 13.52 -0.69
N GLY A 368 -2.53 14.65 -0.39
CA GLY A 368 -1.78 15.92 -0.33
C GLY A 368 -0.60 15.90 0.63
N THR A 369 -0.63 15.04 1.65
CA THR A 369 0.38 14.96 2.71
C THR A 369 1.60 14.11 2.34
N LEU A 370 1.43 13.03 1.54
CA LEU A 370 2.49 12.06 1.22
C LEU A 370 2.84 12.02 -0.27
N GLY A 371 2.12 12.78 -1.11
CA GLY A 371 2.30 12.77 -2.57
C GLY A 371 1.51 11.67 -3.26
N THR A 372 2.04 11.14 -4.35
CA THR A 372 1.36 10.13 -5.19
C THR A 372 2.29 8.98 -5.54
N LEU A 373 1.86 7.77 -5.22
CA LEU A 373 2.44 6.52 -5.71
C LEU A 373 1.75 6.14 -7.02
N VAL A 374 2.54 5.91 -8.06
CA VAL A 374 2.06 5.57 -9.41
C VAL A 374 2.69 4.26 -9.83
N ASN A 375 1.88 3.30 -10.27
CA ASN A 375 2.33 2.01 -10.77
C ASN A 375 1.50 1.57 -11.98
N ARG A 376 2.09 0.77 -12.86
CA ARG A 376 1.38 0.08 -13.93
C ARG A 376 1.19 -1.39 -13.58
N VAL A 377 0.07 -1.97 -13.98
CA VAL A 377 -0.23 -3.40 -13.73
C VAL A 377 0.35 -4.26 -14.85
N ASP A 378 1.08 -5.33 -14.46
CA ASP A 378 1.40 -6.45 -15.34
C ASP A 378 1.25 -7.77 -14.57
N THR A 379 1.47 -8.89 -15.23
CA THR A 379 1.42 -10.20 -14.58
C THR A 379 2.71 -10.49 -13.79
N SER A 380 2.58 -11.13 -12.64
CA SER A 380 3.69 -11.38 -11.71
C SER A 380 4.82 -12.28 -12.25
N ASP A 381 4.59 -12.96 -13.37
CA ASP A 381 5.59 -13.74 -14.10
C ASP A 381 6.36 -12.95 -15.15
N LYS A 382 5.95 -11.70 -15.44
CA LYS A 382 6.57 -10.82 -16.44
C LYS A 382 7.23 -9.58 -15.83
N VAL A 383 6.75 -9.14 -14.65
CA VAL A 383 7.37 -7.99 -13.98
C VAL A 383 8.85 -8.26 -13.77
N ALA A 384 9.69 -7.33 -14.21
CA ALA A 384 11.12 -7.43 -13.99
C ALA A 384 11.45 -7.19 -12.50
N PRO A 385 12.40 -7.93 -11.93
CA PRO A 385 12.84 -7.76 -10.56
C PRO A 385 13.52 -6.41 -10.32
#